data_2e68cdc8df1b47334f176537bbd5b145
#
_entry.id   2e68cdc8df1b47334f176537bbd5b145
#
_cell.length_a   1.000
_cell.length_b   1.000
_cell.length_c   1.000
_cell.angle_alpha   90.00
_cell.angle_beta   90.00
_cell.angle_gamma   90.00
#
_symmetry.space_group_name_H-M   'P 1'
#
loop_
_entity.id
_entity.type
_entity.pdbx_description
1 polymer ?
#
loop_
_entity_poly.entity_id
_entity_poly.type
_entity_poly.pdbx_seq_one_letter_code
_entity_poly.pdbx_strand_id
1 'polypeptide(L)'
;MITAASTHQTPLAGRPRPARVTWLAWVAAAVVGAMAVVSCTGGAGSSAPGVAASQAGPLHPPTPTRPALPALTPAQMAGQRVIYSYPGLTPPPSLLRWIRHGKAAGVIFFGANIASTAQLTSVVRELDRANGAASNPLRRYPLLLMTDQEGGIVRRLPGAPELSERDIGAAPDPAAQARAAGAGAGQNLAGAGLNVNLAPVLDVYRVPGNFDDQFGRSYSMSPRVVATLGAHFIRSQQATGVAATAKHFPGLGAADATENTDQQPVTLDVGLHELRAIDEFPYRAAIAAGVKLVMVCWAVYPALDASRPAGLSPAVINGELRQRLGFTGVTITDGLEAGALQPFGGIGRRARLAAGAGMDLILCAGRQASEGAAARAALASALSSGALSGPAFTAALARISALRSSLR
;
A
#
# COMPACT_ATOMS: atom_id res chain seq x y z
N MET A 1 -14.78 -48.75 11.14
CA MET A 1 -15.70 -48.91 12.28
C MET A 1 -15.52 -47.65 13.14
N ILE A 2 -16.37 -46.65 12.99
CA ILE A 2 -16.58 -45.58 14.00
C ILE A 2 -18.03 -45.11 13.80
N THR A 3 -18.79 -45.20 14.86
CA THR A 3 -20.23 -45.05 15.00
C THR A 3 -20.67 -43.58 14.91
N ALA A 4 -21.77 -43.33 14.21
CA ALA A 4 -22.52 -42.10 14.16
C ALA A 4 -23.25 -41.85 15.49
N ALA A 5 -23.24 -40.63 16.01
CA ALA A 5 -24.11 -40.14 17.06
C ALA A 5 -25.10 -39.13 16.49
N SER A 6 -26.37 -39.45 16.58
CA SER A 6 -27.53 -38.65 16.22
C SER A 6 -27.80 -37.64 17.33
N THR A 7 -28.06 -36.37 17.01
CA THR A 7 -28.59 -35.37 17.93
C THR A 7 -29.88 -34.73 17.40
N HIS A 8 -30.89 -34.78 18.25
CA HIS A 8 -32.25 -34.31 18.05
C HIS A 8 -32.35 -32.80 17.79
N GLN A 9 -33.20 -32.44 16.84
CA GLN A 9 -33.69 -31.06 16.64
C GLN A 9 -34.89 -30.79 17.49
N THR A 10 -34.91 -29.65 18.22
CA THR A 10 -36.06 -29.05 18.86
C THR A 10 -36.48 -27.79 18.08
N PRO A 11 -37.80 -27.52 17.85
CA PRO A 11 -38.21 -26.37 17.04
C PRO A 11 -38.28 -25.08 17.88
N LEU A 12 -37.80 -23.98 17.34
CA LEU A 12 -37.85 -22.64 17.92
C LEU A 12 -39.05 -21.84 17.43
N ALA A 13 -39.68 -21.18 18.37
CA ALA A 13 -40.90 -20.38 18.30
C ALA A 13 -40.69 -19.04 17.54
N GLY A 14 -41.83 -18.49 17.11
CA GLY A 14 -42.01 -17.37 16.19
C GLY A 14 -41.30 -16.05 16.52
N ARG A 15 -40.94 -15.34 15.45
CA ARG A 15 -40.43 -13.97 15.44
C ARG A 15 -41.55 -12.94 15.38
N PRO A 16 -41.45 -11.81 16.09
CA PRO A 16 -42.37 -10.67 15.93
C PRO A 16 -41.97 -9.82 14.70
N ARG A 17 -42.99 -9.25 14.04
CA ARG A 17 -42.89 -8.35 12.89
C ARG A 17 -42.41 -6.96 13.32
N PRO A 18 -41.59 -6.24 12.52
CA PRO A 18 -41.20 -4.86 12.82
C PRO A 18 -42.28 -3.84 12.45
N ALA A 19 -42.40 -2.80 13.28
CA ALA A 19 -43.30 -1.68 13.13
C ALA A 19 -42.91 -0.75 11.98
N ARG A 20 -43.88 -0.21 11.26
CA ARG A 20 -43.73 0.78 10.21
C ARG A 20 -43.40 2.16 10.82
N VAL A 21 -42.32 2.76 10.43
CA VAL A 21 -41.98 4.15 10.76
C VAL A 21 -42.34 5.03 9.54
N THR A 22 -43.27 5.97 9.81
CA THR A 22 -43.72 7.01 8.87
C THR A 22 -42.69 8.16 8.82
N TRP A 23 -42.25 8.51 7.63
CA TRP A 23 -41.36 9.66 7.40
C TRP A 23 -42.18 10.94 7.23
N LEU A 24 -41.92 11.93 8.06
CA LEU A 24 -42.35 13.32 7.89
C LEU A 24 -41.33 14.09 7.08
N ALA A 25 -41.78 14.67 5.97
CA ALA A 25 -40.98 15.52 5.11
C ALA A 25 -40.85 16.93 5.70
N TRP A 26 -39.63 17.46 5.77
CA TRP A 26 -39.33 18.87 6.04
C TRP A 26 -38.94 19.58 4.76
N VAL A 27 -39.72 20.61 4.42
CA VAL A 27 -39.45 21.54 3.31
C VAL A 27 -38.47 22.62 3.82
N ALA A 28 -37.33 22.79 3.17
CA ALA A 28 -36.42 23.90 3.44
C ALA A 28 -36.57 24.97 2.35
N ALA A 29 -36.81 26.20 2.80
CA ALA A 29 -36.95 27.38 1.95
C ALA A 29 -35.60 27.91 1.48
N ALA A 30 -35.53 28.25 0.18
CA ALA A 30 -34.36 28.89 -0.43
C ALA A 30 -34.39 30.41 -0.18
N VAL A 31 -33.28 30.97 0.28
CA VAL A 31 -33.02 32.43 0.34
C VAL A 31 -32.08 32.78 -0.81
N VAL A 32 -32.58 33.62 -1.73
CA VAL A 32 -31.80 34.18 -2.85
C VAL A 32 -31.17 35.48 -2.32
N GLY A 33 -29.84 35.58 -2.32
CA GLY A 33 -29.08 36.77 -2.04
C GLY A 33 -28.51 37.36 -3.34
N ALA A 34 -28.95 38.57 -3.70
CA ALA A 34 -28.49 39.32 -4.87
C ALA A 34 -27.13 39.99 -4.60
N MET A 35 -26.17 39.81 -5.50
CA MET A 35 -24.92 40.57 -5.54
C MET A 35 -25.08 41.79 -6.46
N ALA A 36 -24.82 42.96 -5.93
CA ALA A 36 -24.76 44.23 -6.67
C ALA A 36 -23.39 44.37 -7.36
N VAL A 37 -23.44 44.65 -8.65
CA VAL A 37 -22.26 45.04 -9.46
C VAL A 37 -22.11 46.56 -9.36
N VAL A 38 -20.93 47.01 -8.90
CA VAL A 38 -20.55 48.42 -8.98
C VAL A 38 -19.53 48.57 -10.13
N SER A 39 -19.95 49.25 -11.19
CA SER A 39 -19.07 49.74 -12.26
C SER A 39 -18.60 51.12 -11.93
N CYS A 40 -17.32 51.39 -11.96
CA CYS A 40 -16.74 52.74 -11.99
C CYS A 40 -15.97 52.94 -13.30
N THR A 41 -16.43 53.87 -14.07
CA THR A 41 -15.81 54.38 -15.31
C THR A 41 -14.94 55.61 -15.03
N GLY A 42 -13.76 55.68 -15.64
CA GLY A 42 -13.26 56.89 -16.26
C GLY A 42 -12.31 57.76 -15.49
N GLY A 43 -11.15 58.02 -16.07
CA GLY A 43 -10.25 59.12 -15.72
C GLY A 43 -8.91 59.02 -16.46
N ALA A 44 -8.79 59.77 -17.58
CA ALA A 44 -7.55 59.88 -18.35
C ALA A 44 -6.56 60.85 -17.75
N GLY A 45 -5.27 60.64 -17.95
CA GLY A 45 -4.32 61.70 -18.02
C GLY A 45 -2.97 61.55 -17.33
N SER A 46 -1.96 61.67 -18.15
CA SER A 46 -0.61 62.22 -17.92
C SER A 46 0.55 61.24 -17.88
N SER A 47 1.32 61.34 -18.91
CA SER A 47 2.63 60.71 -19.16
C SER A 47 3.74 61.45 -18.37
N ALA A 48 4.63 60.64 -17.75
CA ALA A 48 5.97 61.05 -17.37
C ALA A 48 6.97 59.87 -17.54
N PRO A 49 8.25 60.10 -17.82
CA PRO A 49 9.13 59.13 -18.47
C PRO A 49 9.70 58.07 -17.52
N GLY A 50 9.88 56.86 -18.09
CA GLY A 50 10.27 55.69 -17.37
C GLY A 50 11.68 55.66 -16.82
N VAL A 51 11.77 55.21 -15.59
CA VAL A 51 12.98 54.60 -15.02
C VAL A 51 12.80 53.10 -15.09
N ALA A 52 13.66 52.40 -15.84
CA ALA A 52 13.66 50.97 -15.94
C ALA A 52 14.05 50.34 -14.60
N ALA A 53 13.05 49.94 -13.84
CA ALA A 53 13.26 49.07 -12.67
C ALA A 53 13.47 47.67 -13.15
N SER A 54 14.70 47.19 -13.02
CA SER A 54 15.04 45.77 -13.20
C SER A 54 14.25 44.97 -12.17
N GLN A 55 13.19 44.28 -12.61
CA GLN A 55 12.48 43.33 -11.79
C GLN A 55 13.34 42.06 -11.61
N ALA A 56 14.10 42.00 -10.50
CA ALA A 56 14.61 40.75 -9.99
C ALA A 56 13.40 39.90 -9.59
N GLY A 57 13.06 38.90 -10.41
CA GLY A 57 12.05 37.89 -10.06
C GLY A 57 12.41 37.21 -8.74
N PRO A 58 11.42 36.69 -8.01
CA PRO A 58 11.68 36.02 -6.74
C PRO A 58 12.62 34.83 -7.00
N LEU A 59 13.80 34.89 -6.37
CA LEU A 59 14.76 33.78 -6.34
C LEU A 59 14.07 32.60 -5.60
N HIS A 60 13.52 31.65 -6.36
CA HIS A 60 13.15 30.38 -5.79
C HIS A 60 14.42 29.76 -5.22
N PRO A 61 14.45 29.35 -3.93
CA PRO A 61 15.58 28.62 -3.40
C PRO A 61 15.81 27.40 -4.29
N PRO A 62 17.06 27.06 -4.62
CA PRO A 62 17.37 25.92 -5.47
C PRO A 62 16.76 24.67 -4.84
N THR A 63 15.91 23.98 -5.58
CA THR A 63 15.38 22.67 -5.19
C THR A 63 16.58 21.80 -4.85
N PRO A 64 16.67 21.19 -3.65
CA PRO A 64 17.82 20.39 -3.29
C PRO A 64 18.03 19.30 -4.34
N THR A 65 19.12 19.39 -5.07
CA THR A 65 19.50 18.41 -6.11
C THR A 65 19.72 17.07 -5.42
N ARG A 66 18.78 16.18 -5.61
CA ARG A 66 18.85 14.82 -5.09
C ARG A 66 20.09 14.14 -5.68
N PRO A 67 20.97 13.54 -4.84
CA PRO A 67 22.15 12.85 -5.35
C PRO A 67 21.74 11.81 -6.39
N ALA A 68 22.34 11.87 -7.58
CA ALA A 68 22.10 10.88 -8.61
C ALA A 68 22.45 9.47 -8.09
N LEU A 69 21.68 8.48 -8.50
CA LEU A 69 22.02 7.09 -8.24
C LEU A 69 23.36 6.75 -8.89
N PRO A 70 24.21 5.93 -8.25
CA PRO A 70 25.43 5.45 -8.88
C PRO A 70 25.10 4.66 -10.15
N ALA A 71 26.07 4.48 -11.04
CA ALA A 71 25.92 3.58 -12.17
C ALA A 71 25.63 2.15 -11.66
N LEU A 72 24.52 1.57 -12.11
CA LEU A 72 24.06 0.24 -11.69
C LEU A 72 24.00 -0.71 -12.89
N THR A 73 24.41 -1.95 -12.68
CA THR A 73 24.14 -3.02 -13.65
C THR A 73 22.65 -3.33 -13.75
N PRO A 74 22.15 -3.90 -14.86
CA PRO A 74 20.74 -4.32 -14.96
C PRO A 74 20.31 -5.24 -13.82
N ALA A 75 21.18 -6.13 -13.34
CA ALA A 75 20.90 -7.01 -12.21
C ALA A 75 20.76 -6.27 -10.87
N GLN A 76 21.51 -5.18 -10.68
CA GLN A 76 21.38 -4.31 -9.51
C GLN A 76 20.11 -3.45 -9.63
N MET A 77 19.86 -2.85 -10.79
CA MET A 77 18.62 -2.09 -11.04
C MET A 77 17.40 -2.96 -10.77
N ALA A 78 17.35 -4.18 -11.29
CA ALA A 78 16.26 -5.13 -11.05
C ALA A 78 16.16 -5.52 -9.57
N GLY A 79 17.27 -5.78 -8.91
CA GLY A 79 17.31 -6.11 -7.49
C GLY A 79 16.74 -5.02 -6.59
N GLN A 80 16.89 -3.74 -6.97
CA GLN A 80 16.31 -2.62 -6.23
C GLN A 80 14.78 -2.51 -6.36
N ARG A 81 14.15 -3.39 -7.12
CA ARG A 81 12.69 -3.49 -7.25
C ARG A 81 12.11 -4.75 -6.63
N VAL A 82 12.93 -5.60 -5.99
CA VAL A 82 12.49 -6.90 -5.44
C VAL A 82 12.59 -6.90 -3.93
N ILE A 83 11.47 -7.22 -3.29
CA ILE A 83 11.37 -7.57 -1.87
C ILE A 83 11.42 -9.10 -1.78
N TYR A 84 12.36 -9.61 -1.01
CA TYR A 84 12.59 -11.04 -0.83
C TYR A 84 11.89 -11.57 0.42
N SER A 85 11.58 -12.86 0.42
CA SER A 85 11.26 -13.65 1.62
C SER A 85 12.16 -14.89 1.70
N TYR A 86 12.17 -15.54 2.86
CA TYR A 86 12.95 -16.75 3.09
C TYR A 86 12.27 -17.64 4.15
N PRO A 87 12.55 -18.96 4.20
CA PRO A 87 12.00 -19.85 5.21
C PRO A 87 12.81 -19.80 6.51
N GLY A 88 12.12 -19.99 7.65
CA GLY A 88 12.74 -20.14 8.97
C GLY A 88 13.35 -18.86 9.53
N LEU A 89 14.13 -19.00 10.59
CA LEU A 89 14.61 -17.90 11.43
C LEU A 89 15.88 -17.22 10.92
N THR A 90 16.63 -17.84 10.00
CA THR A 90 17.94 -17.37 9.53
C THR A 90 17.94 -17.09 8.04
N PRO A 91 18.37 -15.90 7.59
CA PRO A 91 18.48 -15.60 6.17
C PRO A 91 19.49 -16.54 5.49
N PRO A 92 19.16 -17.10 4.31
CA PRO A 92 20.09 -18.00 3.63
C PRO A 92 21.32 -17.22 3.11
N PRO A 93 22.50 -17.85 3.05
CA PRO A 93 23.74 -17.21 2.57
C PRO A 93 23.64 -16.60 1.17
N SER A 94 22.79 -17.15 0.30
CA SER A 94 22.51 -16.62 -1.02
C SER A 94 21.86 -15.24 -0.97
N LEU A 95 20.85 -15.02 -0.08
CA LEU A 95 20.20 -13.73 0.11
C LEU A 95 21.18 -12.69 0.63
N LEU A 96 21.97 -13.03 1.65
CA LEU A 96 23.01 -12.14 2.19
C LEU A 96 24.03 -11.74 1.10
N ARG A 97 24.43 -12.67 0.24
CA ARG A 97 25.30 -12.40 -0.89
C ARG A 97 24.67 -11.43 -1.89
N TRP A 98 23.37 -11.60 -2.22
CA TRP A 98 22.68 -10.67 -3.13
C TRP A 98 22.58 -9.27 -2.54
N ILE A 99 22.30 -9.15 -1.25
CA ILE A 99 22.26 -7.87 -0.54
C ILE A 99 23.64 -7.18 -0.59
N ARG A 100 24.74 -7.91 -0.29
CA ARG A 100 26.13 -7.40 -0.36
C ARG A 100 26.50 -6.82 -1.71
N HIS A 101 25.83 -7.24 -2.77
CA HIS A 101 26.08 -6.75 -4.13
C HIS A 101 25.00 -5.79 -4.65
N GLY A 102 24.13 -5.25 -3.79
CA GLY A 102 23.09 -4.31 -4.17
C GLY A 102 21.97 -4.92 -5.04
N LYS A 103 21.71 -6.21 -4.90
CA LYS A 103 20.74 -6.99 -5.70
C LYS A 103 19.43 -7.32 -4.95
N ALA A 104 19.09 -6.55 -3.93
CA ALA A 104 17.84 -6.63 -3.17
C ALA A 104 17.40 -5.24 -2.72
N ALA A 105 16.11 -4.93 -2.79
CA ALA A 105 15.51 -3.72 -2.22
C ALA A 105 15.22 -3.89 -0.73
N GLY A 106 14.79 -5.09 -0.33
CA GLY A 106 14.38 -5.36 1.04
C GLY A 106 13.96 -6.81 1.27
N VAL A 107 13.44 -7.04 2.46
CA VAL A 107 12.98 -8.34 2.95
C VAL A 107 11.66 -8.17 3.68
N ILE A 108 10.71 -9.09 3.43
CA ILE A 108 9.50 -9.26 4.24
C ILE A 108 9.70 -10.39 5.24
N PHE A 109 9.21 -10.18 6.47
CA PHE A 109 9.21 -11.17 7.55
C PHE A 109 7.78 -11.63 7.83
N PHE A 110 7.62 -12.92 8.06
CA PHE A 110 6.39 -13.57 8.51
C PHE A 110 6.57 -14.13 9.92
N GLY A 111 5.50 -14.56 10.58
CA GLY A 111 5.58 -15.15 11.91
C GLY A 111 6.61 -16.30 12.02
N ALA A 112 6.78 -17.09 10.96
CA ALA A 112 7.79 -18.17 10.91
C ALA A 112 9.25 -17.67 10.90
N ASN A 113 9.49 -16.38 10.67
CA ASN A 113 10.82 -15.76 10.74
C ASN A 113 11.10 -15.14 12.13
N ILE A 114 10.11 -15.15 13.04
CA ILE A 114 10.16 -14.36 14.28
C ILE A 114 9.93 -15.29 15.47
N ALA A 115 11.00 -15.65 16.16
CA ALA A 115 10.92 -16.38 17.42
C ALA A 115 10.81 -15.42 18.62
N SER A 116 11.46 -14.26 18.53
CA SER A 116 11.39 -13.16 19.50
C SER A 116 11.87 -11.86 18.87
N THR A 117 11.56 -10.72 19.48
CA THR A 117 12.08 -9.41 19.05
C THR A 117 13.62 -9.39 19.07
N ALA A 118 14.26 -9.99 20.06
CA ALA A 118 15.72 -10.05 20.15
C ALA A 118 16.34 -10.85 19.00
N GLN A 119 15.75 -12.01 18.66
CA GLN A 119 16.19 -12.82 17.51
C GLN A 119 16.01 -12.04 16.21
N LEU A 120 14.85 -11.40 15.98
CA LEU A 120 14.60 -10.60 14.78
C LEU A 120 15.58 -9.44 14.66
N THR A 121 15.83 -8.70 15.76
CA THR A 121 16.83 -7.62 15.80
C THR A 121 18.23 -8.11 15.43
N SER A 122 18.60 -9.32 15.82
CA SER A 122 19.88 -9.94 15.43
C SER A 122 19.94 -10.19 13.91
N VAL A 123 18.86 -10.70 13.34
CA VAL A 123 18.72 -10.90 11.88
C VAL A 123 18.78 -9.57 11.14
N VAL A 124 18.06 -8.56 11.62
CA VAL A 124 18.10 -7.20 11.03
C VAL A 124 19.52 -6.66 10.97
N ARG A 125 20.28 -6.78 12.07
CA ARG A 125 21.69 -6.38 12.10
C ARG A 125 22.58 -7.16 11.13
N GLU A 126 22.29 -8.43 10.88
CA GLU A 126 23.00 -9.23 9.89
C GLU A 126 22.70 -8.74 8.46
N LEU A 127 21.43 -8.45 8.15
CA LEU A 127 21.03 -7.88 6.86
C LEU A 127 21.64 -6.49 6.63
N ASP A 128 21.67 -5.64 7.66
CA ASP A 128 22.27 -4.31 7.60
C ASP A 128 23.78 -4.38 7.39
N ARG A 129 24.48 -5.29 8.05
CA ARG A 129 25.92 -5.54 7.79
C ARG A 129 26.14 -5.99 6.36
N ALA A 130 25.26 -6.84 5.81
CA ALA A 130 25.35 -7.25 4.42
C ALA A 130 25.10 -6.07 3.48
N ASN A 131 24.12 -5.22 3.77
CA ASN A 131 23.82 -4.01 3.00
C ASN A 131 24.97 -2.99 3.05
N GLY A 132 25.65 -2.85 4.19
CA GLY A 132 26.77 -1.94 4.40
C GLY A 132 28.08 -2.35 3.69
N ALA A 133 28.14 -3.53 3.05
CA ALA A 133 29.33 -4.02 2.39
C ALA A 133 29.88 -3.06 1.31
N ALA A 134 31.18 -2.92 1.20
CA ALA A 134 31.84 -2.04 0.23
C ALA A 134 31.49 -2.37 -1.23
N SER A 135 31.19 -3.64 -1.52
CA SER A 135 30.72 -4.12 -2.83
C SER A 135 29.27 -3.71 -3.19
N ASN A 136 28.51 -3.12 -2.24
CA ASN A 136 27.19 -2.60 -2.50
C ASN A 136 27.25 -1.11 -2.89
N PRO A 137 27.00 -0.75 -4.14
CA PRO A 137 27.00 0.66 -4.55
C PRO A 137 25.86 1.48 -3.92
N LEU A 138 24.86 0.80 -3.35
CA LEU A 138 23.67 1.40 -2.73
C LEU A 138 23.68 1.31 -1.21
N ARG A 139 24.82 0.99 -0.57
CA ARG A 139 24.96 0.79 0.88
C ARG A 139 24.48 1.97 1.75
N ARG A 140 24.40 3.18 1.18
CA ARG A 140 23.88 4.37 1.86
C ARG A 140 22.35 4.38 2.01
N TYR A 141 21.64 3.53 1.27
CA TYR A 141 20.19 3.41 1.34
C TYR A 141 19.85 2.21 2.26
N PRO A 142 19.06 2.39 3.33
CA PRO A 142 18.65 1.28 4.17
C PRO A 142 17.84 0.25 3.36
N LEU A 143 17.88 -1.02 3.73
CA LEU A 143 16.95 -2.01 3.21
C LEU A 143 15.52 -1.66 3.62
N LEU A 144 14.54 -2.02 2.78
CA LEU A 144 13.13 -2.00 3.15
C LEU A 144 12.84 -3.30 3.93
N LEU A 145 12.78 -3.21 5.24
CA LEU A 145 12.51 -4.33 6.13
C LEU A 145 11.06 -4.23 6.61
N MET A 146 10.24 -5.21 6.21
CA MET A 146 8.79 -5.09 6.34
C MET A 146 8.11 -6.32 6.91
N THR A 147 6.92 -6.12 7.44
CA THR A 147 5.98 -7.16 7.86
C THR A 147 4.56 -6.63 7.90
N ASP A 148 3.57 -7.51 8.15
CA ASP A 148 2.18 -7.12 8.42
C ASP A 148 1.97 -6.95 9.92
N GLN A 149 1.79 -5.71 10.35
CA GLN A 149 1.47 -5.36 11.74
C GLN A 149 0.21 -4.50 11.73
N GLU A 150 -0.91 -5.11 11.30
CA GLU A 150 -2.23 -4.47 11.19
C GLU A 150 -2.87 -4.31 12.57
N GLY A 151 -2.82 -5.36 13.37
CA GLY A 151 -3.50 -5.54 14.64
C GLY A 151 -4.32 -6.83 14.65
N GLY A 152 -4.98 -7.13 15.77
CA GLY A 152 -5.78 -8.33 15.90
C GLY A 152 -5.00 -9.59 15.54
N ILE A 153 -5.55 -10.41 14.65
CA ILE A 153 -4.93 -11.67 14.21
C ILE A 153 -3.83 -11.47 13.16
N VAL A 154 -3.78 -10.32 12.47
CA VAL A 154 -2.74 -10.00 11.49
C VAL A 154 -1.67 -9.12 12.16
N ARG A 155 -0.92 -9.76 13.04
CA ARG A 155 0.11 -9.16 13.86
C ARG A 155 1.29 -10.13 13.98
N ARG A 156 2.43 -9.80 13.33
CA ARG A 156 3.57 -10.73 13.27
C ARG A 156 4.52 -10.59 14.44
N LEU A 157 4.66 -9.37 15.01
CA LEU A 157 5.42 -9.13 16.22
C LEU A 157 4.48 -9.09 17.45
N PRO A 158 4.88 -9.63 18.60
CA PRO A 158 4.17 -9.38 19.85
C PRO A 158 4.09 -7.89 20.17
N GLY A 159 3.04 -7.45 20.86
CA GLY A 159 2.85 -6.05 21.26
C GLY A 159 1.88 -5.30 20.34
N ALA A 160 1.99 -3.98 20.33
CA ALA A 160 1.03 -3.13 19.62
C ALA A 160 1.11 -3.24 18.07
N PRO A 161 -0.05 -3.00 17.39
CA PRO A 161 -1.37 -2.76 17.94
C PRO A 161 -2.07 -4.07 18.33
N GLU A 162 -2.84 -4.08 19.42
CA GLU A 162 -3.55 -5.29 19.84
C GLU A 162 -4.94 -5.40 19.25
N LEU A 163 -5.65 -4.27 19.16
CA LEU A 163 -6.98 -4.22 18.56
C LEU A 163 -6.90 -4.48 17.05
N SER A 164 -7.87 -5.21 16.54
CA SER A 164 -8.11 -5.31 15.10
C SER A 164 -8.64 -3.99 14.55
N GLU A 165 -8.54 -3.77 13.24
CA GLU A 165 -9.10 -2.58 12.60
C GLU A 165 -10.62 -2.49 12.80
N ARG A 166 -11.33 -3.63 12.79
CA ARG A 166 -12.76 -3.71 13.10
C ARG A 166 -13.07 -3.28 14.54
N ASP A 167 -12.28 -3.72 15.52
CA ASP A 167 -12.46 -3.32 16.91
C ASP A 167 -12.17 -1.83 17.11
N ILE A 168 -11.19 -1.29 16.40
CA ILE A 168 -10.90 0.14 16.36
C ILE A 168 -12.08 0.91 15.76
N GLY A 169 -12.67 0.42 14.66
CA GLY A 169 -13.83 1.04 14.02
C GLY A 169 -15.07 1.07 14.89
N ALA A 170 -15.24 0.08 15.78
CA ALA A 170 -16.35 -0.06 16.73
C ALA A 170 -16.09 0.60 18.10
N ALA A 171 -14.90 1.13 18.37
CA ALA A 171 -14.53 1.70 19.65
C ALA A 171 -15.32 3.00 19.97
N PRO A 172 -15.48 3.38 21.26
CA PRO A 172 -16.12 4.66 21.66
C PRO A 172 -15.44 5.90 21.08
N ASP A 173 -14.10 5.91 20.96
CA ASP A 173 -13.30 6.91 20.25
C ASP A 173 -12.44 6.24 19.19
N PRO A 174 -12.99 5.95 18.00
CA PRO A 174 -12.27 5.24 16.96
C PRO A 174 -11.03 6.02 16.46
N ALA A 175 -11.11 7.35 16.45
CA ALA A 175 -10.03 8.19 15.98
C ALA A 175 -8.82 8.17 16.93
N ALA A 176 -9.04 8.19 18.24
CA ALA A 176 -7.97 8.03 19.23
C ALA A 176 -7.35 6.63 19.13
N GLN A 177 -8.16 5.58 18.99
CA GLN A 177 -7.68 4.21 18.84
C GLN A 177 -6.87 4.01 17.55
N ALA A 178 -7.30 4.57 16.41
CA ALA A 178 -6.54 4.50 15.16
C ALA A 178 -5.18 5.22 15.28
N ARG A 179 -5.13 6.37 15.96
CA ARG A 179 -3.85 7.05 16.25
C ARG A 179 -2.94 6.20 17.14
N ALA A 180 -3.49 5.64 18.21
CA ALA A 180 -2.74 4.79 19.14
C ALA A 180 -2.22 3.52 18.44
N ALA A 181 -3.05 2.89 17.61
CA ALA A 181 -2.68 1.71 16.83
C ALA A 181 -1.53 2.01 15.85
N GLY A 182 -1.62 3.11 15.07
CA GLY A 182 -0.57 3.50 14.17
C GLY A 182 0.74 3.83 14.88
N ALA A 183 0.69 4.62 15.96
CA ALA A 183 1.88 4.94 16.76
C ALA A 183 2.50 3.67 17.38
N GLY A 184 1.65 2.81 17.96
CA GLY A 184 2.10 1.55 18.57
C GLY A 184 2.71 0.58 17.55
N ALA A 185 2.10 0.41 16.38
CA ALA A 185 2.66 -0.38 15.28
C ALA A 185 4.05 0.15 14.88
N GLY A 186 4.16 1.46 14.65
CA GLY A 186 5.40 2.07 14.24
C GLY A 186 6.51 1.95 15.29
N GLN A 187 6.21 2.21 16.57
CA GLN A 187 7.17 2.06 17.68
C GLN A 187 7.64 0.61 17.82
N ASN A 188 6.70 -0.35 17.74
CA ASN A 188 7.01 -1.78 17.85
C ASN A 188 7.94 -2.24 16.72
N LEU A 189 7.64 -1.85 15.48
CA LEU A 189 8.46 -2.19 14.32
C LEU A 189 9.83 -1.51 14.36
N ALA A 190 9.89 -0.22 14.68
CA ALA A 190 11.15 0.52 14.83
C ALA A 190 12.03 -0.10 15.92
N GLY A 191 11.45 -0.53 17.05
CA GLY A 191 12.15 -1.21 18.14
C GLY A 191 12.79 -2.53 17.72
N ALA A 192 12.24 -3.21 16.71
CA ALA A 192 12.82 -4.41 16.12
C ALA A 192 13.78 -4.12 14.95
N GLY A 193 13.87 -2.85 14.51
CA GLY A 193 14.68 -2.42 13.37
C GLY A 193 13.99 -2.53 12.01
N LEU A 194 12.66 -2.72 11.99
CA LEU A 194 11.86 -2.69 10.75
C LEU A 194 11.43 -1.26 10.43
N ASN A 195 11.33 -0.93 9.15
CA ASN A 195 11.07 0.43 8.68
C ASN A 195 9.90 0.57 7.71
N VAL A 196 9.20 -0.52 7.39
CA VAL A 196 7.97 -0.52 6.59
C VAL A 196 6.94 -1.44 7.26
N ASN A 197 5.70 -0.96 7.36
CA ASN A 197 4.55 -1.78 7.73
C ASN A 197 3.62 -1.94 6.52
N LEU A 198 3.18 -3.17 6.25
CA LEU A 198 2.14 -3.44 5.27
C LEU A 198 0.75 -3.25 5.90
N ALA A 199 0.48 -2.04 6.37
CA ALA A 199 -0.75 -1.56 7.01
C ALA A 199 -0.86 -0.03 6.87
N PRO A 200 -2.08 0.53 6.95
CA PRO A 200 -3.37 -0.06 7.29
C PRO A 200 -4.12 -0.67 6.09
N VAL A 201 -5.14 -1.49 6.38
CA VAL A 201 -6.13 -1.94 5.39
C VAL A 201 -7.18 -0.83 5.20
N LEU A 202 -7.45 -0.50 3.94
CA LEU A 202 -8.42 0.53 3.56
C LEU A 202 -9.65 -0.04 2.83
N ASP A 203 -9.78 -1.36 2.81
CA ASP A 203 -10.90 -2.04 2.19
C ASP A 203 -12.19 -1.73 2.95
N VAL A 204 -13.25 -1.39 2.22
CA VAL A 204 -14.56 -1.01 2.78
C VAL A 204 -15.51 -2.19 2.60
N TYR A 205 -15.69 -3.02 3.63
CA TYR A 205 -16.51 -4.21 3.50
C TYR A 205 -18.00 -3.89 3.27
N ARG A 206 -18.67 -4.74 2.46
CA ARG A 206 -20.06 -4.53 2.06
C ARG A 206 -21.06 -5.23 2.98
N VAL A 207 -20.65 -6.39 3.49
CA VAL A 207 -21.51 -7.27 4.29
C VAL A 207 -20.69 -7.80 5.46
N PRO A 208 -21.23 -7.82 6.69
CA PRO A 208 -20.57 -8.45 7.83
C PRO A 208 -20.17 -9.89 7.52
N GLY A 209 -18.94 -10.26 7.85
CA GLY A 209 -18.39 -11.59 7.59
C GLY A 209 -17.88 -11.81 6.16
N ASN A 210 -17.77 -10.76 5.33
CA ASN A 210 -17.10 -10.87 4.03
C ASN A 210 -15.60 -11.16 4.19
N PHE A 211 -14.84 -11.18 3.08
CA PHE A 211 -13.43 -11.58 3.08
C PHE A 211 -12.57 -10.84 4.12
N ASP A 212 -12.66 -9.52 4.19
CA ASP A 212 -11.82 -8.77 5.14
C ASP A 212 -12.43 -8.74 6.56
N ASP A 213 -13.75 -8.58 6.66
CA ASP A 213 -14.42 -8.45 7.95
C ASP A 213 -14.36 -9.73 8.79
N GLN A 214 -14.40 -10.93 8.17
CA GLN A 214 -14.27 -12.20 8.90
C GLN A 214 -12.94 -12.32 9.68
N PHE A 215 -11.91 -11.60 9.24
CA PHE A 215 -10.60 -11.53 9.89
C PHE A 215 -10.40 -10.25 10.72
N GLY A 216 -11.43 -9.41 10.82
CA GLY A 216 -11.36 -8.14 11.54
C GLY A 216 -10.43 -7.11 10.89
N ARG A 217 -10.18 -7.21 9.60
CA ARG A 217 -9.17 -6.41 8.87
C ARG A 217 -9.69 -5.10 8.29
N SER A 218 -10.97 -4.77 8.43
CA SER A 218 -11.56 -3.54 7.91
C SER A 218 -12.22 -2.73 9.01
N TYR A 219 -12.00 -1.42 9.00
CA TYR A 219 -12.55 -0.52 10.03
C TYR A 219 -14.08 -0.41 9.99
N SER A 220 -14.71 -0.44 8.81
CA SER A 220 -16.15 -0.13 8.69
C SER A 220 -16.68 -0.40 7.28
N MET A 221 -18.03 -0.50 7.19
CA MET A 221 -18.81 -0.42 5.95
C MET A 221 -18.91 1.01 5.39
N SER A 222 -18.47 2.02 6.15
CA SER A 222 -18.53 3.43 5.74
C SER A 222 -17.18 3.88 5.15
N PRO A 223 -17.10 4.26 3.87
CA PRO A 223 -15.87 4.73 3.26
C PRO A 223 -15.30 5.98 3.95
N ARG A 224 -16.17 6.82 4.54
CA ARG A 224 -15.74 8.00 5.31
C ARG A 224 -15.05 7.61 6.61
N VAL A 225 -15.54 6.59 7.30
CA VAL A 225 -14.94 6.09 8.55
C VAL A 225 -13.58 5.48 8.21
N VAL A 226 -13.51 4.58 7.23
CA VAL A 226 -12.25 3.97 6.77
C VAL A 226 -11.24 5.02 6.36
N ALA A 227 -11.65 6.05 5.59
CA ALA A 227 -10.80 7.16 5.18
C ALA A 227 -10.21 7.94 6.37
N THR A 228 -11.04 8.24 7.36
CA THR A 228 -10.62 9.00 8.55
C THR A 228 -9.65 8.18 9.41
N LEU A 229 -10.01 6.95 9.74
CA LEU A 229 -9.23 6.09 10.63
C LEU A 229 -7.91 5.66 9.97
N GLY A 230 -7.94 5.27 8.69
CA GLY A 230 -6.75 4.97 7.92
C GLY A 230 -5.78 6.15 7.85
N ALA A 231 -6.28 7.38 7.65
CA ALA A 231 -5.43 8.58 7.65
C ALA A 231 -4.81 8.86 9.03
N HIS A 232 -5.53 8.62 10.12
CA HIS A 232 -4.99 8.73 11.49
C HIS A 232 -3.91 7.70 11.75
N PHE A 233 -4.14 6.43 11.39
CA PHE A 233 -3.15 5.36 11.50
C PHE A 233 -1.87 5.73 10.74
N ILE A 234 -1.99 6.10 9.45
CA ILE A 234 -0.86 6.44 8.57
C ILE A 234 -0.01 7.56 9.17
N ARG A 235 -0.62 8.68 9.58
CA ARG A 235 0.13 9.82 10.14
C ARG A 235 0.87 9.44 11.41
N SER A 236 0.20 8.74 12.33
CA SER A 236 0.78 8.36 13.62
C SER A 236 1.90 7.34 13.46
N GLN A 237 1.75 6.36 12.56
CA GLN A 237 2.80 5.41 12.26
C GLN A 237 4.02 6.07 11.61
N GLN A 238 3.80 6.88 10.58
CA GLN A 238 4.90 7.52 9.86
C GLN A 238 5.67 8.56 10.71
N ALA A 239 5.03 9.12 11.74
CA ALA A 239 5.69 9.97 12.73
C ALA A 239 6.75 9.22 13.55
N THR A 240 6.71 7.90 13.62
CA THR A 240 7.74 7.06 14.26
C THR A 240 8.95 6.75 13.38
N GLY A 241 8.92 7.15 12.10
CA GLY A 241 9.94 6.82 11.10
C GLY A 241 9.66 5.55 10.30
N VAL A 242 8.57 4.81 10.59
CA VAL A 242 8.16 3.61 9.87
C VAL A 242 7.15 3.95 8.78
N ALA A 243 7.46 3.62 7.53
CA ALA A 243 6.57 3.86 6.41
C ALA A 243 5.29 3.01 6.50
N ALA A 244 4.14 3.63 6.19
CA ALA A 244 2.86 2.95 6.08
C ALA A 244 2.57 2.53 4.63
N THR A 245 1.80 1.45 4.47
CA THR A 245 1.32 0.92 3.19
C THR A 245 -0.19 0.82 3.21
N ALA A 246 -0.88 1.65 2.45
CA ALA A 246 -2.33 1.53 2.27
C ALA A 246 -2.66 0.36 1.35
N LYS A 247 -3.60 -0.51 1.72
CA LYS A 247 -3.93 -1.74 0.98
C LYS A 247 -5.42 -2.12 1.10
N HIS A 248 -5.96 -2.85 0.13
CA HIS A 248 -5.40 -3.42 -1.09
C HIS A 248 -6.02 -2.71 -2.31
N PHE A 249 -5.35 -1.74 -2.90
CA PHE A 249 -5.89 -0.89 -3.98
C PHE A 249 -6.34 -1.74 -5.19
N PRO A 250 -7.49 -1.43 -5.84
CA PRO A 250 -8.42 -0.34 -5.59
C PRO A 250 -9.35 -0.57 -4.39
N GLY A 251 -9.50 -1.81 -3.88
CA GLY A 251 -10.22 -2.19 -2.67
C GLY A 251 -10.87 -3.57 -2.78
N LEU A 252 -10.65 -4.47 -1.80
CA LEU A 252 -11.20 -5.82 -1.75
C LEU A 252 -12.54 -5.90 -1.00
N GLY A 253 -13.09 -4.77 -0.53
CA GLY A 253 -14.24 -4.74 0.32
C GLY A 253 -15.54 -5.31 -0.26
N ALA A 254 -15.61 -5.53 -1.59
CA ALA A 254 -16.72 -6.19 -2.25
C ALA A 254 -16.57 -7.73 -2.31
N ALA A 255 -15.38 -8.27 -1.99
CA ALA A 255 -15.13 -9.71 -2.03
C ALA A 255 -15.96 -10.43 -0.98
N ASP A 256 -16.59 -11.55 -1.33
CA ASP A 256 -17.28 -12.40 -0.37
C ASP A 256 -16.29 -13.21 0.49
N ALA A 257 -16.80 -13.95 1.48
CA ALA A 257 -15.96 -14.66 2.45
C ALA A 257 -15.03 -15.72 1.82
N THR A 258 -15.32 -16.17 0.60
CA THR A 258 -14.58 -17.22 -0.12
C THR A 258 -13.68 -16.67 -1.23
N GLU A 259 -13.82 -15.42 -1.59
CA GLU A 259 -13.07 -14.76 -2.66
C GLU A 259 -11.69 -14.30 -2.19
N ASN A 260 -10.78 -15.26 -2.10
CA ASN A 260 -9.41 -15.06 -1.65
C ASN A 260 -8.41 -15.08 -2.81
N THR A 261 -7.81 -13.93 -3.12
CA THR A 261 -6.83 -13.78 -4.20
C THR A 261 -5.53 -14.54 -3.95
N ASP A 262 -5.20 -14.87 -2.71
CA ASP A 262 -4.05 -15.73 -2.40
C ASP A 262 -4.26 -17.16 -2.90
N GLN A 263 -5.50 -17.59 -3.02
CA GLN A 263 -5.86 -18.97 -3.36
C GLN A 263 -6.30 -19.15 -4.81
N GLN A 264 -7.04 -18.15 -5.37
CA GLN A 264 -7.70 -18.30 -6.67
C GLN A 264 -7.89 -16.94 -7.38
N PRO A 265 -8.11 -16.94 -8.71
CA PRO A 265 -8.59 -15.76 -9.43
C PRO A 265 -9.93 -15.28 -8.86
N VAL A 266 -10.02 -13.97 -8.63
CA VAL A 266 -11.22 -13.28 -8.13
C VAL A 266 -11.57 -12.15 -9.08
N THR A 267 -12.85 -12.03 -9.43
CA THR A 267 -13.38 -10.94 -10.23
C THR A 267 -14.46 -10.22 -9.44
N LEU A 268 -14.23 -8.95 -9.16
CA LEU A 268 -15.18 -8.10 -8.45
C LEU A 268 -15.92 -7.23 -9.47
N ASP A 269 -17.15 -7.61 -9.79
CA ASP A 269 -18.01 -6.90 -10.75
C ASP A 269 -18.67 -5.69 -10.08
N VAL A 270 -17.85 -4.70 -9.75
CA VAL A 270 -18.25 -3.43 -9.15
C VAL A 270 -18.29 -2.36 -10.22
N GLY A 271 -19.42 -1.64 -10.32
CA GLY A 271 -19.55 -0.53 -11.27
C GLY A 271 -18.53 0.59 -10.99
N LEU A 272 -18.06 1.26 -12.04
CA LEU A 272 -17.00 2.28 -11.93
C LEU A 272 -17.35 3.41 -10.94
N HIS A 273 -18.61 3.84 -10.93
CA HIS A 273 -19.08 4.87 -9.99
C HIS A 273 -18.98 4.39 -8.53
N GLU A 274 -19.43 3.18 -8.26
CA GLU A 274 -19.39 2.57 -6.94
C GLU A 274 -17.94 2.35 -6.48
N LEU A 275 -17.10 1.75 -7.32
CA LEU A 275 -15.68 1.54 -7.06
C LEU A 275 -14.99 2.84 -6.62
N ARG A 276 -15.23 3.94 -7.34
CA ARG A 276 -14.65 5.26 -7.03
C ARG A 276 -15.26 5.94 -5.80
N ALA A 277 -16.55 5.70 -5.54
CA ALA A 277 -17.27 6.33 -4.43
C ALA A 277 -17.07 5.60 -3.10
N ILE A 278 -16.75 4.31 -3.13
CA ILE A 278 -16.65 3.48 -1.93
C ILE A 278 -15.21 2.97 -1.77
N ASP A 279 -14.71 2.16 -2.70
CA ASP A 279 -13.44 1.42 -2.52
C ASP A 279 -12.22 2.34 -2.64
N GLU A 280 -12.22 3.23 -3.61
CA GLU A 280 -11.10 4.17 -3.81
C GLU A 280 -11.21 5.44 -2.95
N PHE A 281 -12.38 5.68 -2.34
CA PHE A 281 -12.61 6.89 -1.53
C PHE A 281 -11.58 7.04 -0.39
N PRO A 282 -11.25 6.00 0.39
CA PRO A 282 -10.27 6.09 1.48
C PRO A 282 -8.86 6.47 1.01
N TYR A 283 -8.49 6.10 -0.21
CA TYR A 283 -7.14 6.39 -0.74
C TYR A 283 -6.87 7.88 -0.93
N ARG A 284 -7.90 8.70 -1.18
CA ARG A 284 -7.75 10.16 -1.22
C ARG A 284 -7.23 10.71 0.12
N ALA A 285 -7.81 10.23 1.22
CA ALA A 285 -7.40 10.63 2.56
C ALA A 285 -6.02 10.07 2.93
N ALA A 286 -5.70 8.84 2.52
CA ALA A 286 -4.39 8.22 2.71
C ALA A 286 -3.29 8.99 1.96
N ILE A 287 -3.54 9.38 0.71
CA ILE A 287 -2.61 10.20 -0.10
C ILE A 287 -2.42 11.57 0.54
N ALA A 288 -3.50 12.25 0.97
CA ALA A 288 -3.44 13.51 1.69
C ALA A 288 -2.74 13.38 3.06
N ALA A 289 -2.76 12.20 3.68
CA ALA A 289 -1.99 11.88 4.89
C ALA A 289 -0.50 11.61 4.60
N GLY A 290 -0.08 11.61 3.34
CA GLY A 290 1.30 11.40 2.92
C GLY A 290 1.75 9.95 2.97
N VAL A 291 0.84 8.99 2.74
CA VAL A 291 1.18 7.56 2.72
C VAL A 291 2.34 7.28 1.78
N LYS A 292 3.31 6.49 2.26
CA LYS A 292 4.55 6.23 1.50
C LYS A 292 4.38 5.14 0.47
N LEU A 293 3.60 4.10 0.78
CA LEU A 293 3.37 2.99 -0.13
C LEU A 293 1.86 2.74 -0.33
N VAL A 294 1.52 2.23 -1.52
CA VAL A 294 0.21 1.64 -1.82
C VAL A 294 0.43 0.24 -2.37
N MET A 295 -0.19 -0.75 -1.74
CA MET A 295 -0.22 -2.13 -2.23
C MET A 295 -1.42 -2.32 -3.14
N VAL A 296 -1.18 -2.91 -4.31
CA VAL A 296 -2.22 -3.17 -5.33
C VAL A 296 -2.56 -4.66 -5.31
N CYS A 297 -3.85 -4.97 -5.22
CA CYS A 297 -4.37 -6.34 -5.09
C CYS A 297 -4.32 -7.13 -6.41
N TRP A 298 -4.75 -8.40 -6.33
CA TRP A 298 -4.82 -9.32 -7.48
C TRP A 298 -6.25 -9.60 -7.97
N ALA A 299 -7.26 -8.90 -7.49
CA ALA A 299 -8.60 -9.01 -8.05
C ALA A 299 -8.70 -8.31 -9.42
N VAL A 300 -9.57 -8.82 -10.28
CA VAL A 300 -9.96 -8.23 -11.56
C VAL A 300 -11.16 -7.30 -11.33
N TYR A 301 -11.10 -6.11 -11.88
CA TYR A 301 -12.19 -5.12 -11.87
C TYR A 301 -12.61 -4.81 -13.29
N PRO A 302 -13.66 -5.46 -13.83
CA PRO A 302 -14.06 -5.31 -15.23
C PRO A 302 -14.33 -3.86 -15.65
N ALA A 303 -14.80 -3.03 -14.72
CA ALA A 303 -15.02 -1.60 -14.95
C ALA A 303 -13.74 -0.79 -15.23
N LEU A 304 -12.56 -1.33 -14.91
CA LEU A 304 -11.24 -0.71 -15.17
C LEU A 304 -10.43 -1.50 -16.20
N ASP A 305 -10.35 -2.82 -16.04
CA ASP A 305 -9.65 -3.74 -16.93
C ASP A 305 -10.20 -5.15 -16.74
N ALA A 306 -11.01 -5.61 -17.67
CA ALA A 306 -11.63 -6.95 -17.60
C ALA A 306 -10.65 -8.10 -17.89
N SER A 307 -9.45 -7.79 -18.35
CA SER A 307 -8.48 -8.80 -18.82
C SER A 307 -7.36 -9.11 -17.84
N ARG A 308 -7.17 -8.24 -16.84
CA ARG A 308 -6.01 -8.33 -15.94
C ARG A 308 -6.36 -8.00 -14.49
N PRO A 309 -5.74 -8.72 -13.53
CA PRO A 309 -5.75 -8.29 -12.14
C PRO A 309 -5.20 -6.88 -11.97
N ALA A 310 -5.66 -6.16 -10.97
CA ALA A 310 -5.31 -4.77 -10.71
C ALA A 310 -3.80 -4.50 -10.73
N GLY A 311 -2.99 -5.34 -10.06
CA GLY A 311 -1.53 -5.20 -10.03
C GLY A 311 -0.81 -5.54 -11.36
N LEU A 312 -1.53 -6.04 -12.38
CA LEU A 312 -1.03 -6.25 -13.75
C LEU A 312 -1.65 -5.28 -14.77
N SER A 313 -2.50 -4.34 -14.33
CA SER A 313 -3.25 -3.43 -15.19
C SER A 313 -2.64 -2.01 -15.20
N PRO A 314 -2.14 -1.53 -16.35
CA PRO A 314 -1.73 -0.13 -16.47
C PRO A 314 -2.89 0.86 -16.25
N ALA A 315 -4.12 0.48 -16.58
CA ALA A 315 -5.31 1.31 -16.36
C ALA A 315 -5.52 1.57 -14.86
N VAL A 316 -5.37 0.55 -14.03
CA VAL A 316 -5.49 0.67 -12.57
C VAL A 316 -4.32 1.46 -11.99
N ILE A 317 -3.07 1.09 -12.32
CA ILE A 317 -1.88 1.66 -11.67
C ILE A 317 -1.61 3.09 -12.16
N ASN A 318 -1.55 3.28 -13.48
CA ASN A 318 -1.22 4.59 -14.04
C ASN A 318 -2.46 5.48 -14.19
N GLY A 319 -3.60 4.91 -14.64
CA GLY A 319 -4.84 5.65 -14.82
C GLY A 319 -5.48 6.06 -13.50
N GLU A 320 -5.92 5.08 -12.69
CA GLU A 320 -6.67 5.37 -11.46
C GLU A 320 -5.76 5.86 -10.33
N LEU A 321 -4.72 5.10 -9.96
CA LEU A 321 -3.92 5.44 -8.77
C LEU A 321 -3.03 6.66 -9.00
N ARG A 322 -2.27 6.72 -10.12
CA ARG A 322 -1.30 7.80 -10.33
C ARG A 322 -1.92 9.05 -10.94
N GLN A 323 -2.67 8.92 -12.04
CA GLN A 323 -3.21 10.09 -12.75
C GLN A 323 -4.45 10.66 -12.04
N ARG A 324 -5.45 9.83 -11.77
CA ARG A 324 -6.71 10.31 -11.20
C ARG A 324 -6.60 10.64 -9.70
N LEU A 325 -5.97 9.77 -8.89
CA LEU A 325 -5.82 10.00 -7.44
C LEU A 325 -4.57 10.81 -7.08
N GLY A 326 -3.62 11.00 -8.00
CA GLY A 326 -2.42 11.80 -7.80
C GLY A 326 -1.36 11.14 -6.91
N PHE A 327 -1.34 9.81 -6.78
CA PHE A 327 -0.34 9.13 -5.96
C PHE A 327 1.06 9.20 -6.58
N THR A 328 1.99 9.80 -5.87
CA THR A 328 3.40 9.96 -6.30
C THR A 328 4.38 9.05 -5.55
N GLY A 329 3.91 8.35 -4.51
CA GLY A 329 4.71 7.44 -3.70
C GLY A 329 5.04 6.12 -4.41
N VAL A 330 5.49 5.14 -3.64
CA VAL A 330 5.91 3.83 -4.12
C VAL A 330 4.72 2.86 -4.20
N THR A 331 4.51 2.23 -5.34
CA THR A 331 3.58 1.10 -5.47
C THR A 331 4.29 -0.21 -5.18
N ILE A 332 3.63 -1.09 -4.44
CA ILE A 332 4.11 -2.45 -4.16
C ILE A 332 3.03 -3.46 -4.58
N THR A 333 3.43 -4.57 -5.20
CA THR A 333 2.49 -5.66 -5.48
C THR A 333 2.07 -6.34 -4.18
N ASP A 334 0.95 -7.00 -4.18
CA ASP A 334 0.70 -8.10 -3.26
C ASP A 334 1.63 -9.28 -3.59
N GLY A 335 1.55 -10.40 -2.83
CA GLY A 335 2.42 -11.55 -3.01
C GLY A 335 2.38 -12.12 -4.43
N LEU A 336 3.53 -12.27 -5.07
CA LEU A 336 3.61 -12.71 -6.48
C LEU A 336 3.26 -14.18 -6.66
N GLU A 337 3.33 -14.97 -5.61
CA GLU A 337 2.96 -16.40 -5.56
C GLU A 337 1.45 -16.64 -5.54
N ALA A 338 0.65 -15.62 -5.28
CA ALA A 338 -0.81 -15.71 -5.15
C ALA A 338 -1.49 -16.57 -6.23
N GLY A 339 -2.49 -17.35 -5.81
CA GLY A 339 -3.26 -18.23 -6.68
C GLY A 339 -3.97 -17.51 -7.81
N ALA A 340 -4.39 -16.26 -7.58
CA ALA A 340 -4.96 -15.38 -8.60
C ALA A 340 -4.05 -15.19 -9.83
N LEU A 341 -2.75 -15.35 -9.65
CA LEU A 341 -1.76 -15.16 -10.73
C LEU A 341 -1.37 -16.45 -11.46
N GLN A 342 -1.92 -17.61 -11.10
CA GLN A 342 -1.60 -18.88 -11.77
C GLN A 342 -1.75 -18.82 -13.31
N PRO A 343 -2.79 -18.20 -13.88
CA PRO A 343 -2.93 -18.08 -15.33
C PRO A 343 -1.84 -17.26 -16.02
N PHE A 344 -1.11 -16.45 -15.25
CA PHE A 344 -0.06 -15.54 -15.76
C PHE A 344 1.34 -16.16 -15.75
N GLY A 345 1.45 -17.47 -15.46
CA GLY A 345 2.69 -18.24 -15.53
C GLY A 345 3.57 -18.11 -14.27
N GLY A 346 4.85 -18.41 -14.39
CA GLY A 346 5.79 -18.44 -13.25
C GLY A 346 6.21 -17.03 -12.77
N ILE A 347 6.84 -16.98 -11.59
CA ILE A 347 7.25 -15.75 -10.86
C ILE A 347 7.96 -14.73 -11.75
N GLY A 348 8.91 -15.15 -12.59
CA GLY A 348 9.63 -14.23 -13.48
C GLY A 348 8.73 -13.53 -14.52
N ARG A 349 7.73 -14.23 -15.06
CA ARG A 349 6.75 -13.65 -15.99
C ARG A 349 5.82 -12.68 -15.25
N ARG A 350 5.30 -13.09 -14.07
CA ARG A 350 4.44 -12.24 -13.22
C ARG A 350 5.17 -10.95 -12.84
N ALA A 351 6.45 -11.02 -12.43
CA ALA A 351 7.27 -9.85 -12.13
C ALA A 351 7.42 -8.90 -13.32
N ARG A 352 7.66 -9.42 -14.54
CA ARG A 352 7.75 -8.59 -15.75
C ARG A 352 6.42 -7.92 -16.06
N LEU A 353 5.30 -8.64 -15.96
CA LEU A 353 3.97 -8.09 -16.20
C LEU A 353 3.63 -6.97 -15.21
N ALA A 354 3.86 -7.18 -13.91
CA ALA A 354 3.63 -6.17 -12.88
C ALA A 354 4.52 -4.92 -13.09
N ALA A 355 5.81 -5.13 -13.38
CA ALA A 355 6.73 -4.02 -13.67
C ALA A 355 6.35 -3.26 -14.94
N GLY A 356 5.88 -3.96 -15.98
CA GLY A 356 5.38 -3.37 -17.23
C GLY A 356 4.07 -2.61 -17.05
N ALA A 357 3.25 -3.00 -16.07
CA ALA A 357 2.01 -2.31 -15.71
C ALA A 357 2.26 -1.00 -14.92
N GLY A 358 3.46 -0.80 -14.38
CA GLY A 358 3.82 0.42 -13.63
C GLY A 358 4.06 0.23 -12.14
N MET A 359 4.05 -1.02 -11.63
CA MET A 359 4.43 -1.31 -10.25
C MET A 359 5.88 -0.96 -10.00
N ASP A 360 6.21 -0.41 -8.84
CA ASP A 360 7.58 -0.06 -8.46
C ASP A 360 8.30 -1.24 -7.79
N LEU A 361 7.73 -1.75 -6.69
CA LEU A 361 8.25 -2.87 -5.93
C LEU A 361 7.48 -4.15 -6.24
N ILE A 362 8.21 -5.24 -6.34
CA ILE A 362 7.72 -6.59 -6.59
C ILE A 362 7.92 -7.41 -5.33
N LEU A 363 6.83 -7.83 -4.70
CA LEU A 363 6.82 -8.59 -3.45
C LEU A 363 6.82 -10.09 -3.74
N CYS A 364 7.92 -10.77 -3.43
CA CYS A 364 8.05 -12.23 -3.48
C CYS A 364 7.85 -12.77 -2.06
N ALA A 365 6.61 -13.15 -1.72
CA ALA A 365 6.19 -13.49 -0.37
C ALA A 365 6.07 -15.00 -0.10
N GLY A 366 6.38 -15.86 -1.09
CA GLY A 366 6.27 -17.32 -1.01
C GLY A 366 7.29 -18.01 -0.09
N ARG A 367 8.01 -17.24 0.73
CA ARG A 367 9.00 -17.72 1.71
C ARG A 367 10.14 -18.53 1.06
N GLN A 368 10.48 -18.20 -0.18
CA GLN A 368 11.55 -18.81 -0.94
C GLN A 368 12.43 -17.72 -1.56
N ALA A 369 13.69 -17.62 -1.12
CA ALA A 369 14.61 -16.62 -1.67
C ALA A 369 14.85 -16.79 -3.18
N SER A 370 14.64 -18.00 -3.71
CA SER A 370 14.69 -18.33 -5.13
C SER A 370 13.64 -17.60 -5.97
N GLU A 371 12.46 -17.30 -5.43
CA GLU A 371 11.42 -16.52 -6.13
C GLU A 371 11.90 -15.09 -6.40
N GLY A 372 12.46 -14.44 -5.40
CA GLY A 372 13.06 -13.11 -5.58
C GLY A 372 14.23 -13.14 -6.58
N ALA A 373 15.02 -14.22 -6.60
CA ALA A 373 16.09 -14.39 -7.59
C ALA A 373 15.53 -14.54 -9.01
N ALA A 374 14.46 -15.32 -9.19
CA ALA A 374 13.78 -15.50 -10.47
C ALA A 374 13.13 -14.19 -10.96
N ALA A 375 12.44 -13.45 -10.08
CA ALA A 375 11.88 -12.15 -10.39
C ALA A 375 12.96 -11.16 -10.83
N ARG A 376 14.06 -11.04 -10.06
CA ARG A 376 15.20 -10.18 -10.40
C ARG A 376 15.83 -10.55 -11.75
N ALA A 377 16.07 -11.83 -12.00
CA ALA A 377 16.68 -12.29 -13.25
C ALA A 377 15.79 -11.93 -14.46
N ALA A 378 14.48 -12.15 -14.35
CA ALA A 378 13.52 -11.84 -15.39
C ALA A 378 13.41 -10.32 -15.66
N LEU A 379 13.40 -9.50 -14.60
CA LEU A 379 13.41 -8.04 -14.72
C LEU A 379 14.70 -7.52 -15.36
N ALA A 380 15.86 -8.05 -14.95
CA ALA A 380 17.17 -7.68 -15.52
C ALA A 380 17.26 -8.03 -17.01
N SER A 381 16.84 -9.23 -17.39
CA SER A 381 16.77 -9.66 -18.79
C SER A 381 15.85 -8.78 -19.63
N ALA A 382 14.63 -8.50 -19.11
CA ALA A 382 13.65 -7.68 -19.80
C ALA A 382 14.10 -6.21 -19.97
N LEU A 383 14.83 -5.68 -18.97
CA LEU A 383 15.44 -4.35 -19.07
C LEU A 383 16.56 -4.33 -20.13
N SER A 384 17.45 -5.33 -20.12
CA SER A 384 18.57 -5.42 -21.07
C SER A 384 18.13 -5.63 -22.51
N SER A 385 17.01 -6.35 -22.74
CA SER A 385 16.45 -6.60 -24.07
C SER A 385 15.54 -5.47 -24.58
N GLY A 386 15.26 -4.44 -23.77
CA GLY A 386 14.29 -3.40 -24.11
C GLY A 386 12.81 -3.81 -23.96
N ALA A 387 12.51 -5.03 -23.47
CA ALA A 387 11.14 -5.49 -23.24
C ALA A 387 10.45 -4.75 -22.07
N LEU A 388 11.22 -4.09 -21.20
CA LEU A 388 10.75 -3.11 -20.22
C LEU A 388 11.36 -1.74 -20.55
N SER A 389 10.53 -0.69 -20.48
CA SER A 389 10.94 0.69 -20.74
C SER A 389 12.03 1.14 -19.76
N GLY A 390 13.20 1.51 -20.24
CA GLY A 390 14.32 2.06 -19.44
C GLY A 390 13.92 3.31 -18.66
N PRO A 391 13.27 4.33 -19.28
CA PRO A 391 12.76 5.51 -18.57
C PRO A 391 11.79 5.17 -17.44
N ALA A 392 10.79 4.29 -17.70
CA ALA A 392 9.83 3.89 -16.67
C ALA A 392 10.51 3.11 -15.52
N PHE A 393 11.47 2.26 -15.85
CA PHE A 393 12.28 1.54 -14.86
C PHE A 393 13.09 2.49 -13.97
N THR A 394 13.74 3.49 -14.56
CA THR A 394 14.50 4.52 -13.84
C THR A 394 13.58 5.37 -12.96
N ALA A 395 12.38 5.72 -13.42
CA ALA A 395 11.41 6.44 -12.63
C ALA A 395 10.95 5.65 -11.39
N ALA A 396 10.75 4.32 -11.52
CA ALA A 396 10.46 3.45 -10.39
C ALA A 396 11.63 3.43 -9.38
N LEU A 397 12.88 3.28 -9.86
CA LEU A 397 14.06 3.35 -9.00
C LEU A 397 14.19 4.70 -8.28
N ALA A 398 13.83 5.78 -8.94
CA ALA A 398 13.85 7.11 -8.34
C ALA A 398 12.85 7.22 -7.17
N ARG A 399 11.62 6.68 -7.29
CA ARG A 399 10.63 6.63 -6.21
C ARG A 399 11.10 5.75 -5.05
N ILE A 400 11.60 4.54 -5.35
CA ILE A 400 12.13 3.62 -4.34
C ILE A 400 13.29 4.24 -3.57
N SER A 401 14.23 4.89 -4.27
CA SER A 401 15.36 5.54 -3.63
C SER A 401 14.95 6.74 -2.78
N ALA A 402 13.90 7.48 -3.20
CA ALA A 402 13.31 8.55 -2.39
C ALA A 402 12.72 8.01 -1.09
N LEU A 403 11.94 6.94 -1.18
CA LEU A 403 11.41 6.26 -0.01
C LEU A 403 12.54 5.84 0.93
N ARG A 404 13.51 5.07 0.43
CA ARG A 404 14.65 4.57 1.24
C ARG A 404 15.46 5.70 1.89
N SER A 405 15.64 6.83 1.19
CA SER A 405 16.33 8.00 1.76
C SER A 405 15.52 8.73 2.84
N SER A 406 14.21 8.54 2.90
CA SER A 406 13.34 9.14 3.92
C SER A 406 13.21 8.28 5.19
N LEU A 407 13.71 7.04 5.16
CA LEU A 407 13.70 6.12 6.28
C LEU A 407 15.02 6.22 7.05
N ARG A 408 14.96 6.04 8.35
CA ARG A 408 16.09 6.09 9.28
C ARG A 408 16.46 4.70 9.77
#